data_4f6ec0e0929efc1e70f17b0f501cd6a1
#
_entry.id   4f6ec0e0929efc1e70f17b0f501cd6a1
#
_cell.length_a   1.000
_cell.length_b   1.000
_cell.length_c   1.000
_cell.angle_alpha   90.00
_cell.angle_beta   90.00
_cell.angle_gamma   90.00
#
_symmetry.space_group_name_H-M   'P 1'
#
loop_
_entity.id
_entity.type
_entity.pdbx_description
1 polymer ?
#
loop_
_entity_poly.entity_id
_entity_poly.type
_entity_poly.pdbx_seq_one_letter_code
_entity_poly.pdbx_strand_id
1 'polypeptide(L)'
;MKCCLFVLCILTSYISQAQPGSLQELIARAKTEKDTTQVNTLIDIAATYSYNGAHDSSDYYTQQILEKSTQLNYPKGICMAYNAWATSYMVQGNYDKSLAEYFKALDIAEKNGLEQAEIIMTMNIATVYTFQEEFNNAIPLLKKVYNYVFNKKHNIMRSAGVATNIGVCFQHLGRMDSARAYFDRGLELEAAIDTAGFTETKWAEYELLKGSSLPKTADFYVGIGNPRKALDLILPFWNDIKKGDDKEGQLSVLTVLGKSYLAIDKYDSVIYYSNIGLGLNMAEQIPESVKDIYFNIASAYNKTGHFKEAFESQLRFQQLNDSIYNKEKFRSIKNMQVKYETEKKEQQILSLNKEKKDQFIIIGISIAAFLIALVLLLFVLRSKRFQKELFRNEKLLQNNELERKMTELEQTALRAQMNPHFIFNCLNSVQRFVIKGDIEGVNTYLATFAGLIRQTLENSGKKWIVLKDEIQYLQSYLGVEQMRGNTIFQYQVTVDPALDTSMVLVPGMIIQPFVENAINHGMSGKAAGAGRIILDFTKTDKLVCSITDNGNGIKNSGGLANAAHQSLGNDITKKRIAAYNALEQDAIELDITDLSEKDAATTGTMVRISFPLKINEA
;
A
#
# COMPACT_ATOMS: atom_id res chain seq x y z
N MET A 1 2.87 1.40 -25.68
CA MET A 1 4.20 1.21 -25.06
C MET A 1 4.14 0.42 -23.73
N LYS A 2 3.11 -0.43 -23.52
CA LYS A 2 2.86 -1.04 -22.21
C LYS A 2 3.29 -2.51 -22.05
N CYS A 3 3.59 -3.29 -23.08
CA CYS A 3 3.66 -4.74 -22.85
C CYS A 3 5.02 -5.43 -23.03
N CYS A 4 5.94 -5.00 -23.87
CA CYS A 4 7.03 -5.89 -24.24
C CYS A 4 8.44 -5.48 -23.77
N LEU A 5 8.72 -4.22 -23.59
CA LEU A 5 10.09 -3.74 -23.26
C LEU A 5 10.50 -3.89 -21.79
N PHE A 6 9.55 -4.11 -20.85
CA PHE A 6 9.86 -4.25 -19.42
C PHE A 6 10.11 -5.71 -18.99
N VAL A 7 9.49 -6.67 -19.67
CA VAL A 7 9.53 -8.10 -19.29
C VAL A 7 10.90 -8.73 -19.58
N LEU A 8 11.57 -8.28 -20.65
CA LEU A 8 12.84 -8.86 -21.08
C LEU A 8 14.00 -8.62 -20.09
N CYS A 9 14.07 -7.45 -19.45
CA CYS A 9 15.11 -7.18 -18.44
C CYS A 9 15.03 -8.05 -17.17
N ILE A 10 13.89 -8.70 -16.92
CA ILE A 10 13.62 -9.46 -15.70
C ILE A 10 13.93 -10.94 -15.88
N LEU A 11 13.66 -11.49 -17.06
CA LEU A 11 13.93 -12.90 -17.36
C LEU A 11 15.42 -13.18 -17.58
N THR A 12 16.18 -12.22 -18.10
CA THR A 12 17.61 -12.39 -18.39
C THR A 12 18.50 -12.47 -17.16
N SER A 13 18.06 -12.03 -15.98
CA SER A 13 18.87 -12.15 -14.77
C SER A 13 18.97 -13.57 -14.20
N TYR A 14 18.14 -14.50 -14.69
CA TYR A 14 18.18 -15.92 -14.32
C TYR A 14 18.36 -16.88 -15.51
N ILE A 15 18.28 -16.42 -16.74
CA ILE A 15 18.82 -17.18 -17.86
C ILE A 15 20.33 -17.16 -17.64
N SER A 16 20.73 -18.08 -16.77
CA SER A 16 22.05 -18.16 -16.17
C SER A 16 23.08 -18.52 -17.22
N GLN A 17 24.28 -18.30 -16.89
CA GLN A 17 25.57 -18.84 -17.30
C GLN A 17 25.63 -20.18 -18.09
N ALA A 18 24.52 -20.82 -18.41
CA ALA A 18 24.44 -21.95 -19.32
C ALA A 18 24.02 -21.42 -20.70
N GLN A 19 24.79 -21.72 -21.73
CA GLN A 19 24.35 -21.60 -23.12
C GLN A 19 22.90 -22.13 -23.22
N PRO A 20 21.97 -21.43 -23.88
CA PRO A 20 20.61 -21.92 -24.00
C PRO A 20 20.65 -23.21 -24.81
N GLY A 21 20.61 -24.33 -24.12
CA GLY A 21 20.28 -25.60 -24.72
C GLY A 21 18.88 -25.46 -25.33
N SER A 22 18.60 -26.13 -26.41
CA SER A 22 17.24 -26.15 -26.96
C SER A 22 16.27 -26.54 -25.85
N LEU A 23 15.02 -26.06 -25.89
CA LEU A 23 13.99 -26.39 -24.91
C LEU A 23 13.92 -27.92 -24.67
N GLN A 24 14.17 -28.71 -25.72
CA GLN A 24 14.23 -30.17 -25.66
C GLN A 24 15.40 -30.67 -24.79
N GLU A 25 16.56 -30.02 -24.87
CA GLU A 25 17.71 -30.33 -24.02
C GLU A 25 17.46 -29.99 -22.57
N LEU A 26 16.83 -28.84 -22.27
CA LEU A 26 16.43 -28.50 -20.89
C LEU A 26 15.44 -29.52 -20.32
N ILE A 27 14.45 -29.96 -21.10
CA ILE A 27 13.49 -30.98 -20.69
C ILE A 27 14.19 -32.34 -20.45
N ALA A 28 15.18 -32.70 -21.30
CA ALA A 28 15.96 -33.94 -21.12
C ALA A 28 16.82 -33.86 -19.84
N ARG A 29 17.48 -32.74 -19.59
CA ARG A 29 18.26 -32.48 -18.38
C ARG A 29 17.39 -32.57 -17.11
N ALA A 30 16.23 -31.94 -17.09
CA ALA A 30 15.32 -31.95 -15.95
C ALA A 30 14.87 -33.39 -15.56
N LYS A 31 14.85 -34.33 -16.52
CA LYS A 31 14.54 -35.77 -16.24
C LYS A 31 15.67 -36.53 -15.54
N THR A 32 16.91 -36.10 -15.74
CA THR A 32 18.11 -36.78 -15.22
C THR A 32 18.68 -36.10 -13.97
N GLU A 33 18.48 -34.80 -13.85
CA GLU A 33 18.93 -34.01 -12.69
C GLU A 33 18.10 -34.31 -11.44
N LYS A 34 18.70 -34.07 -10.28
CA LYS A 34 18.08 -34.26 -8.97
C LYS A 34 18.30 -33.01 -8.11
N ASP A 35 17.62 -32.95 -6.97
CA ASP A 35 17.78 -31.91 -5.97
C ASP A 35 17.52 -30.48 -6.51
N THR A 36 18.24 -29.50 -6.02
CA THR A 36 18.08 -28.08 -6.41
C THR A 36 18.52 -27.81 -7.85
N THR A 37 19.36 -28.67 -8.45
CA THR A 37 19.74 -28.55 -9.88
C THR A 37 18.55 -28.80 -10.77
N GLN A 38 17.77 -29.83 -10.50
CA GLN A 38 16.52 -30.09 -11.21
C GLN A 38 15.55 -28.91 -11.10
N VAL A 39 15.41 -28.32 -9.90
CA VAL A 39 14.54 -27.13 -9.69
C VAL A 39 15.00 -25.97 -10.56
N ASN A 40 16.30 -25.69 -10.62
CA ASN A 40 16.83 -24.61 -11.45
C ASN A 40 16.55 -24.84 -12.95
N THR A 41 16.73 -26.08 -13.44
CA THR A 41 16.40 -26.41 -14.83
C THR A 41 14.90 -26.30 -15.12
N LEU A 42 14.04 -26.68 -14.16
CA LEU A 42 12.58 -26.47 -14.30
C LEU A 42 12.21 -24.97 -14.35
N ILE A 43 12.93 -24.11 -13.62
CA ILE A 43 12.75 -22.65 -13.69
C ILE A 43 13.06 -22.14 -15.10
N ASP A 44 14.18 -22.58 -15.70
CA ASP A 44 14.56 -22.19 -17.06
C ASP A 44 13.52 -22.68 -18.10
N ILE A 45 12.98 -23.89 -17.94
CA ILE A 45 11.90 -24.41 -18.79
C ILE A 45 10.63 -23.56 -18.67
N ALA A 46 10.18 -23.29 -17.45
CA ALA A 46 8.98 -22.50 -17.21
C ALA A 46 9.12 -21.08 -17.77
N ALA A 47 10.29 -20.46 -17.61
CA ALA A 47 10.61 -19.15 -18.17
C ALA A 47 10.57 -19.18 -19.70
N THR A 48 11.14 -20.20 -20.34
CA THR A 48 11.15 -20.36 -21.79
C THR A 48 9.72 -20.50 -22.36
N TYR A 49 8.88 -21.32 -21.72
CA TYR A 49 7.47 -21.45 -22.11
C TYR A 49 6.69 -20.14 -21.93
N SER A 50 6.92 -19.43 -20.82
CA SER A 50 6.30 -18.12 -20.56
C SER A 50 6.67 -17.10 -21.63
N TYR A 51 7.96 -17.04 -22.00
CA TYR A 51 8.46 -16.15 -23.05
C TYR A 51 7.80 -16.46 -24.40
N ASN A 52 7.60 -17.73 -24.73
CA ASN A 52 6.97 -18.18 -25.97
C ASN A 52 5.42 -18.07 -25.94
N GLY A 53 4.83 -17.51 -24.90
CA GLY A 53 3.38 -17.36 -24.76
C GLY A 53 2.61 -18.65 -24.45
N ALA A 54 3.32 -19.76 -24.17
CA ALA A 54 2.73 -21.05 -23.82
C ALA A 54 2.42 -21.12 -22.32
N HIS A 55 1.46 -20.33 -21.87
CA HIS A 55 1.15 -20.12 -20.45
C HIS A 55 0.78 -21.41 -19.70
N ASP A 56 -0.04 -22.28 -20.30
CA ASP A 56 -0.43 -23.56 -19.68
C ASP A 56 0.77 -24.45 -19.39
N SER A 57 1.73 -24.51 -20.32
CA SER A 57 2.97 -25.26 -20.13
C SER A 57 3.87 -24.61 -19.06
N SER A 58 3.95 -23.28 -19.05
CA SER A 58 4.68 -22.54 -18.01
C SER A 58 4.09 -22.82 -16.63
N ASP A 59 2.76 -22.78 -16.48
CA ASP A 59 2.06 -23.07 -15.22
C ASP A 59 2.27 -24.52 -14.75
N TYR A 60 2.25 -25.48 -15.67
CA TYR A 60 2.54 -26.88 -15.36
C TYR A 60 3.95 -27.06 -14.76
N TYR A 61 4.97 -26.47 -15.38
CA TYR A 61 6.33 -26.56 -14.85
C TYR A 61 6.50 -25.73 -13.56
N THR A 62 5.82 -24.63 -13.43
CA THR A 62 5.83 -23.81 -12.20
C THR A 62 5.25 -24.57 -11.01
N GLN A 63 4.19 -25.34 -11.23
CA GLN A 63 3.66 -26.23 -10.20
C GLN A 63 4.69 -27.29 -9.76
N GLN A 64 5.42 -27.89 -10.70
CA GLN A 64 6.49 -28.85 -10.37
C GLN A 64 7.64 -28.19 -9.60
N ILE A 65 8.02 -26.93 -9.95
CA ILE A 65 9.02 -26.16 -9.21
C ILE A 65 8.57 -26.03 -7.76
N LEU A 66 7.31 -25.63 -7.52
CA LEU A 66 6.79 -25.42 -6.16
C LEU A 66 6.80 -26.74 -5.35
N GLU A 67 6.26 -27.82 -5.93
CA GLU A 67 6.18 -29.12 -5.27
C GLU A 67 7.58 -29.65 -4.90
N LYS A 68 8.50 -29.63 -5.86
CA LYS A 68 9.86 -30.10 -5.65
C LYS A 68 10.62 -29.23 -4.64
N SER A 69 10.51 -27.93 -4.75
CA SER A 69 11.16 -26.98 -3.83
C SER A 69 10.64 -27.13 -2.41
N THR A 70 9.35 -27.41 -2.25
CA THR A 70 8.74 -27.67 -0.94
C THR A 70 9.27 -28.95 -0.34
N GLN A 71 9.35 -30.03 -1.13
CA GLN A 71 9.92 -31.32 -0.70
C GLN A 71 11.39 -31.20 -0.28
N LEU A 72 12.17 -30.39 -1.00
CA LEU A 72 13.59 -30.15 -0.73
C LEU A 72 13.86 -29.08 0.34
N ASN A 73 12.83 -28.46 0.91
CA ASN A 73 13.00 -27.32 1.80
C ASN A 73 13.89 -26.22 1.17
N TYR A 74 13.61 -25.89 -0.12
CA TYR A 74 14.41 -24.96 -0.91
C TYR A 74 13.69 -23.62 -1.12
N PRO A 75 13.86 -22.64 -0.19
CA PRO A 75 13.12 -21.37 -0.21
C PRO A 75 13.31 -20.56 -1.51
N LYS A 76 14.52 -20.61 -2.09
CA LYS A 76 14.79 -19.93 -3.36
C LYS A 76 13.92 -20.48 -4.49
N GLY A 77 13.75 -21.79 -4.58
CA GLY A 77 12.89 -22.41 -5.59
C GLY A 77 11.42 -22.07 -5.38
N ILE A 78 10.95 -22.07 -4.12
CA ILE A 78 9.57 -21.65 -3.77
C ILE A 78 9.34 -20.20 -4.18
N CYS A 79 10.27 -19.30 -3.86
CA CYS A 79 10.23 -17.89 -4.27
C CYS A 79 10.13 -17.74 -5.80
N MET A 80 10.92 -18.54 -6.56
CA MET A 80 10.92 -18.49 -8.01
C MET A 80 9.64 -19.06 -8.64
N ALA A 81 8.99 -20.04 -8.02
CA ALA A 81 7.69 -20.52 -8.46
C ALA A 81 6.62 -19.42 -8.37
N TYR A 82 6.53 -18.73 -7.22
CA TYR A 82 5.62 -17.59 -7.08
C TYR A 82 5.95 -16.44 -8.03
N ASN A 83 7.24 -16.17 -8.26
CA ASN A 83 7.68 -15.21 -9.27
C ASN A 83 7.21 -15.58 -10.68
N ALA A 84 7.30 -16.84 -11.08
CA ALA A 84 6.87 -17.30 -12.39
C ALA A 84 5.36 -17.13 -12.58
N TRP A 85 4.54 -17.53 -11.61
CA TRP A 85 3.09 -17.26 -11.66
C TRP A 85 2.76 -15.78 -11.69
N ALA A 86 3.42 -14.98 -10.85
CA ALA A 86 3.23 -13.54 -10.84
C ALA A 86 3.53 -12.92 -12.21
N THR A 87 4.62 -13.36 -12.86
CA THR A 87 5.00 -12.90 -14.21
C THR A 87 3.96 -13.36 -15.24
N SER A 88 3.47 -14.59 -15.18
CA SER A 88 2.41 -15.09 -16.05
C SER A 88 1.14 -14.24 -15.92
N TYR A 89 0.70 -13.94 -14.70
CA TYR A 89 -0.44 -13.04 -14.46
C TYR A 89 -0.20 -11.62 -14.96
N MET A 90 1.01 -11.09 -14.81
CA MET A 90 1.37 -9.76 -15.30
C MET A 90 1.24 -9.67 -16.82
N VAL A 91 1.77 -10.65 -17.55
CA VAL A 91 1.67 -10.71 -19.03
C VAL A 91 0.21 -10.83 -19.48
N GLN A 92 -0.63 -11.57 -18.76
CA GLN A 92 -2.07 -11.66 -19.00
C GLN A 92 -2.83 -10.36 -18.63
N GLY A 93 -2.16 -9.37 -18.01
CA GLY A 93 -2.77 -8.13 -17.55
C GLY A 93 -3.58 -8.27 -16.26
N ASN A 94 -3.43 -9.37 -15.52
CA ASN A 94 -4.07 -9.58 -14.23
C ASN A 94 -3.15 -9.08 -13.11
N TYR A 95 -3.05 -7.77 -12.99
CA TYR A 95 -2.08 -7.11 -12.12
C TYR A 95 -2.30 -7.39 -10.62
N ASP A 96 -3.55 -7.50 -10.17
CA ASP A 96 -3.86 -7.76 -8.76
C ASP A 96 -3.37 -9.15 -8.33
N LYS A 97 -3.61 -10.18 -9.16
CA LYS A 97 -3.08 -11.52 -8.90
C LYS A 97 -1.55 -11.54 -9.00
N SER A 98 -0.99 -10.82 -9.97
CA SER A 98 0.44 -10.69 -10.12
C SER A 98 1.09 -10.12 -8.86
N LEU A 99 0.56 -9.00 -8.33
CA LEU A 99 1.04 -8.41 -7.08
C LEU A 99 0.92 -9.37 -5.91
N ALA A 100 -0.21 -10.09 -5.79
CA ALA A 100 -0.40 -11.05 -4.70
C ALA A 100 0.68 -12.14 -4.70
N GLU A 101 1.02 -12.70 -5.87
CA GLU A 101 2.04 -13.74 -5.97
C GLU A 101 3.47 -13.16 -5.80
N TYR A 102 3.75 -11.95 -6.31
CA TYR A 102 5.03 -11.28 -6.04
C TYR A 102 5.23 -10.96 -4.57
N PHE A 103 4.18 -10.53 -3.84
CA PHE A 103 4.30 -10.30 -2.40
C PHE A 103 4.53 -11.59 -1.61
N LYS A 104 3.94 -12.72 -2.02
CA LYS A 104 4.27 -14.03 -1.42
C LYS A 104 5.74 -14.38 -1.66
N ALA A 105 6.23 -14.20 -2.89
CA ALA A 105 7.63 -14.42 -3.21
C ALA A 105 8.56 -13.51 -2.40
N LEU A 106 8.19 -12.23 -2.24
CA LEU A 106 8.96 -11.25 -1.46
C LEU A 106 9.02 -11.64 0.03
N ASP A 107 7.90 -12.01 0.62
CA ASP A 107 7.84 -12.46 2.03
C ASP A 107 8.73 -13.68 2.28
N ILE A 108 8.75 -14.65 1.33
CA ILE A 108 9.65 -15.81 1.40
C ILE A 108 11.11 -15.37 1.29
N ALA A 109 11.42 -14.46 0.37
CA ALA A 109 12.79 -13.96 0.18
C ALA A 109 13.30 -13.25 1.44
N GLU A 110 12.49 -12.37 2.04
CA GLU A 110 12.82 -11.63 3.25
C GLU A 110 13.01 -12.54 4.46
N LYS A 111 12.09 -13.49 4.70
CA LYS A 111 12.15 -14.45 5.81
C LYS A 111 13.37 -15.36 5.75
N ASN A 112 13.88 -15.62 4.56
CA ASN A 112 15.03 -16.54 4.35
C ASN A 112 16.33 -15.80 4.00
N GLY A 113 16.37 -14.46 4.08
CA GLY A 113 17.58 -13.67 3.81
C GLY A 113 18.06 -13.76 2.35
N LEU A 114 17.15 -14.04 1.39
CA LEU A 114 17.47 -14.16 -0.02
C LEU A 114 17.53 -12.78 -0.71
N GLU A 115 18.51 -11.97 -0.33
CA GLU A 115 18.63 -10.58 -0.72
C GLU A 115 18.50 -10.34 -2.23
N GLN A 116 19.12 -11.19 -3.06
CA GLN A 116 19.03 -11.06 -4.51
C GLN A 116 17.60 -11.30 -5.00
N ALA A 117 16.89 -12.29 -4.45
CA ALA A 117 15.49 -12.55 -4.78
C ALA A 117 14.58 -11.40 -4.31
N GLU A 118 14.83 -10.86 -3.10
CA GLU A 118 14.12 -9.69 -2.57
C GLU A 118 14.16 -8.51 -3.56
N ILE A 119 15.34 -8.18 -4.08
CA ILE A 119 15.52 -7.08 -5.03
C ILE A 119 14.83 -7.36 -6.37
N ILE A 120 14.85 -8.60 -6.84
CA ILE A 120 14.14 -9.01 -8.06
C ILE A 120 12.63 -8.84 -7.86
N MET A 121 12.08 -9.33 -6.75
CA MET A 121 10.65 -9.18 -6.44
C MET A 121 10.28 -7.70 -6.29
N THR A 122 11.11 -6.91 -5.62
CA THR A 122 10.90 -5.45 -5.49
C THR A 122 10.86 -4.77 -6.86
N MET A 123 11.75 -5.14 -7.78
CA MET A 123 11.75 -4.62 -9.15
C MET A 123 10.48 -5.01 -9.90
N ASN A 124 10.06 -6.29 -9.80
CA ASN A 124 8.88 -6.81 -10.48
C ASN A 124 7.58 -6.14 -9.96
N ILE A 125 7.45 -5.96 -8.65
CA ILE A 125 6.34 -5.21 -8.03
C ILE A 125 6.32 -3.77 -8.56
N ALA A 126 7.47 -3.10 -8.61
CA ALA A 126 7.55 -1.75 -9.16
C ALA A 126 7.14 -1.70 -10.64
N THR A 127 7.47 -2.73 -11.40
CA THR A 127 7.06 -2.87 -12.80
C THR A 127 5.55 -3.01 -12.92
N VAL A 128 4.91 -3.84 -12.09
CA VAL A 128 3.44 -3.97 -12.08
C VAL A 128 2.77 -2.63 -11.73
N TYR A 129 3.27 -1.92 -10.73
CA TYR A 129 2.76 -0.58 -10.39
C TYR A 129 2.93 0.41 -11.55
N THR A 130 4.02 0.31 -12.32
CA THR A 130 4.22 1.15 -13.51
C THR A 130 3.16 0.82 -14.59
N PHE A 131 2.80 -0.45 -14.77
CA PHE A 131 1.73 -0.84 -15.69
C PHE A 131 0.34 -0.41 -15.24
N GLN A 132 0.11 -0.33 -13.93
CA GLN A 132 -1.12 0.20 -13.34
C GLN A 132 -1.15 1.73 -13.31
N GLU A 133 -0.10 2.41 -13.79
CA GLU A 133 0.08 3.87 -13.72
C GLU A 133 0.18 4.40 -12.27
N GLU A 134 0.46 3.52 -11.32
CA GLU A 134 0.69 3.86 -9.92
C GLU A 134 2.13 4.29 -9.66
N PHE A 135 2.58 5.31 -10.40
CA PHE A 135 3.98 5.74 -10.40
C PHE A 135 4.50 6.19 -9.02
N ASN A 136 3.62 6.74 -8.17
CA ASN A 136 4.02 7.10 -6.81
C ASN A 136 4.39 5.88 -5.95
N ASN A 137 3.81 4.71 -6.24
CA ASN A 137 4.14 3.46 -5.57
C ASN A 137 5.37 2.79 -6.20
N ALA A 138 5.56 2.94 -7.51
CA ALA A 138 6.71 2.38 -8.24
C ALA A 138 8.04 3.06 -7.86
N ILE A 139 8.07 4.39 -7.77
CA ILE A 139 9.31 5.17 -7.57
C ILE A 139 10.08 4.76 -6.30
N PRO A 140 9.50 4.63 -5.11
CA PRO A 140 10.24 4.23 -3.91
C PRO A 140 10.90 2.85 -4.07
N LEU A 141 10.20 1.91 -4.70
CA LEU A 141 10.70 0.56 -4.95
C LEU A 141 11.86 0.58 -5.96
N LEU A 142 11.71 1.31 -7.07
CA LEU A 142 12.77 1.48 -8.05
C LEU A 142 14.01 2.15 -7.44
N LYS A 143 13.83 3.13 -6.54
CA LYS A 143 14.95 3.74 -5.80
C LYS A 143 15.63 2.74 -4.85
N LYS A 144 14.88 1.86 -4.17
CA LYS A 144 15.45 0.77 -3.37
C LYS A 144 16.31 -0.13 -4.25
N VAL A 145 15.80 -0.55 -5.41
CA VAL A 145 16.54 -1.37 -6.38
C VAL A 145 17.78 -0.63 -6.90
N TYR A 146 17.63 0.65 -7.29
CA TYR A 146 18.75 1.47 -7.75
C TYR A 146 19.89 1.54 -6.74
N ASN A 147 19.56 1.84 -5.49
CA ASN A 147 20.55 1.91 -4.41
C ASN A 147 21.26 0.58 -4.19
N TYR A 148 20.55 -0.53 -4.31
CA TYR A 148 21.16 -1.85 -4.19
C TYR A 148 22.11 -2.15 -5.35
N VAL A 149 21.66 -1.97 -6.60
CA VAL A 149 22.47 -2.33 -7.79
C VAL A 149 23.65 -1.39 -7.98
N PHE A 150 23.50 -0.11 -7.64
CA PHE A 150 24.55 0.89 -7.79
C PHE A 150 25.55 0.86 -6.63
N ASN A 151 25.07 1.01 -5.39
CA ASN A 151 25.96 1.19 -4.22
C ASN A 151 26.50 -0.14 -3.69
N LYS A 152 25.70 -1.22 -3.71
CA LYS A 152 26.09 -2.50 -3.09
C LYS A 152 26.68 -3.49 -4.09
N LYS A 153 26.15 -3.56 -5.30
CA LYS A 153 26.63 -4.49 -6.34
C LYS A 153 27.56 -3.85 -7.36
N HIS A 154 27.64 -2.53 -7.39
CA HIS A 154 28.45 -1.77 -8.37
C HIS A 154 28.13 -2.18 -9.83
N ASN A 155 26.89 -2.56 -10.10
CA ASN A 155 26.46 -2.96 -11.43
C ASN A 155 25.94 -1.73 -12.19
N ILE A 156 26.88 -1.06 -12.89
CA ILE A 156 26.62 0.16 -13.65
C ILE A 156 25.53 -0.07 -14.70
N MET A 157 25.59 -1.18 -15.44
CA MET A 157 24.65 -1.52 -16.51
C MET A 157 23.21 -1.58 -16.00
N ARG A 158 22.95 -2.35 -14.93
CA ARG A 158 21.60 -2.44 -14.34
C ARG A 158 21.17 -1.11 -13.72
N SER A 159 22.11 -0.37 -13.14
CA SER A 159 21.83 0.94 -12.54
C SER A 159 21.33 1.95 -13.59
N ALA A 160 21.90 1.92 -14.80
CA ALA A 160 21.47 2.75 -15.93
C ALA A 160 20.01 2.46 -16.31
N GLY A 161 19.64 1.19 -16.46
CA GLY A 161 18.27 0.80 -16.78
C GLY A 161 17.26 1.18 -15.69
N VAL A 162 17.61 1.00 -14.40
CA VAL A 162 16.72 1.39 -13.29
C VAL A 162 16.57 2.90 -13.22
N ALA A 163 17.64 3.68 -13.44
CA ALA A 163 17.57 5.13 -13.50
C ALA A 163 16.60 5.58 -14.61
N THR A 164 16.71 5.01 -15.82
CA THR A 164 15.78 5.31 -16.91
C THR A 164 14.33 5.01 -16.53
N ASN A 165 14.04 3.89 -15.87
CA ASN A 165 12.69 3.55 -15.44
C ASN A 165 12.15 4.52 -14.37
N ILE A 166 12.99 5.01 -13.45
CA ILE A 166 12.61 6.09 -12.52
C ILE A 166 12.30 7.37 -13.30
N GLY A 167 13.10 7.70 -14.32
CA GLY A 167 12.87 8.84 -15.21
C GLY A 167 11.50 8.78 -15.89
N VAL A 168 11.13 7.61 -16.43
CA VAL A 168 9.80 7.36 -17.04
C VAL A 168 8.67 7.60 -16.03
N CYS A 169 8.81 7.09 -14.79
CA CYS A 169 7.80 7.30 -13.75
C CYS A 169 7.63 8.80 -13.43
N PHE A 170 8.71 9.56 -13.32
CA PHE A 170 8.63 11.01 -13.07
C PHE A 170 8.05 11.77 -14.26
N GLN A 171 8.36 11.36 -15.50
CA GLN A 171 7.78 11.93 -16.73
C GLN A 171 6.25 11.81 -16.72
N HIS A 172 5.73 10.62 -16.41
CA HIS A 172 4.28 10.39 -16.33
C HIS A 172 3.60 11.17 -15.20
N LEU A 173 4.31 11.47 -14.11
CA LEU A 173 3.82 12.35 -13.04
C LEU A 173 3.94 13.84 -13.37
N GLY A 174 4.41 14.21 -14.58
CA GLY A 174 4.63 15.61 -14.96
C GLY A 174 5.82 16.28 -14.26
N ARG A 175 6.65 15.53 -13.54
CA ARG A 175 7.82 16.06 -12.79
C ARG A 175 9.05 16.09 -13.71
N MET A 176 9.03 16.99 -14.70
CA MET A 176 9.99 17.00 -15.81
C MET A 176 11.45 17.20 -15.40
N ASP A 177 11.74 18.01 -14.36
CA ASP A 177 13.11 18.21 -13.88
C ASP A 177 13.67 16.93 -13.24
N SER A 178 12.85 16.24 -12.44
CA SER A 178 13.23 14.95 -11.86
C SER A 178 13.40 13.88 -12.94
N ALA A 179 12.50 13.85 -13.93
CA ALA A 179 12.59 12.94 -15.05
C ALA A 179 13.91 13.16 -15.81
N ARG A 180 14.23 14.41 -16.15
CA ARG A 180 15.50 14.79 -16.81
C ARG A 180 16.72 14.31 -16.02
N ALA A 181 16.76 14.59 -14.72
CA ALA A 181 17.87 14.20 -13.88
C ALA A 181 18.13 12.68 -13.89
N TYR A 182 17.07 11.87 -13.89
CA TYR A 182 17.20 10.41 -13.92
C TYR A 182 17.49 9.88 -15.33
N PHE A 183 16.97 10.47 -16.40
CA PHE A 183 17.35 10.13 -17.76
C PHE A 183 18.82 10.49 -18.05
N ASP A 184 19.27 11.70 -17.67
CA ASP A 184 20.66 12.10 -17.80
C ASP A 184 21.57 11.18 -16.97
N ARG A 185 21.16 10.81 -15.74
CA ARG A 185 21.90 9.84 -14.94
C ARG A 185 21.98 8.46 -15.60
N GLY A 186 20.93 8.00 -16.26
CA GLY A 186 20.94 6.78 -17.05
C GLY A 186 21.99 6.83 -18.16
N LEU A 187 22.02 7.93 -18.93
CA LEU A 187 23.01 8.14 -19.99
C LEU A 187 24.45 8.23 -19.47
N GLU A 188 24.68 8.94 -18.37
CA GLU A 188 26.01 9.01 -17.73
C GLU A 188 26.52 7.62 -17.33
N LEU A 189 25.65 6.80 -16.72
CA LEU A 189 26.01 5.44 -16.32
C LEU A 189 26.25 4.56 -17.54
N GLU A 190 25.43 4.68 -18.57
CA GLU A 190 25.62 3.92 -19.83
C GLU A 190 26.98 4.29 -20.49
N ALA A 191 27.32 5.56 -20.55
CA ALA A 191 28.60 6.02 -21.08
C ALA A 191 29.81 5.57 -20.27
N ALA A 192 29.62 5.26 -18.96
CA ALA A 192 30.65 4.75 -18.06
C ALA A 192 30.81 3.21 -18.14
N ILE A 193 30.04 2.50 -18.97
CA ILE A 193 30.17 1.05 -19.11
C ILE A 193 31.41 0.75 -19.95
N ASP A 194 32.37 0.09 -19.31
CA ASP A 194 33.52 -0.47 -20.03
C ASP A 194 33.12 -1.78 -20.74
N THR A 195 33.10 -1.73 -22.07
CA THR A 195 32.78 -2.88 -22.92
C THR A 195 33.99 -3.72 -23.29
N ALA A 196 35.20 -3.31 -22.88
CA ALA A 196 36.41 -4.08 -23.16
C ALA A 196 36.33 -5.45 -22.45
N GLY A 197 36.48 -6.51 -23.24
CA GLY A 197 36.41 -7.90 -22.72
C GLY A 197 34.99 -8.42 -22.47
N PHE A 198 33.95 -7.80 -23.00
CA PHE A 198 32.60 -8.36 -22.94
C PHE A 198 32.54 -9.72 -23.67
N THR A 199 31.94 -10.71 -23.01
CA THR A 199 31.52 -11.96 -23.64
C THR A 199 30.32 -11.71 -24.55
N GLU A 200 30.00 -12.63 -25.43
CA GLU A 200 28.79 -12.56 -26.27
C GLU A 200 27.53 -12.36 -25.44
N THR A 201 27.39 -13.05 -24.33
CA THR A 201 26.26 -12.90 -23.39
C THR A 201 26.18 -11.50 -22.81
N LYS A 202 27.33 -10.90 -22.42
CA LYS A 202 27.36 -9.53 -21.90
C LYS A 202 27.06 -8.48 -22.97
N TRP A 203 27.48 -8.73 -24.21
CA TRP A 203 27.11 -7.89 -25.34
C TRP A 203 25.59 -7.91 -25.56
N ALA A 204 24.97 -9.09 -25.55
CA ALA A 204 23.53 -9.21 -25.68
C ALA A 204 22.78 -8.49 -24.52
N GLU A 205 23.26 -8.59 -23.27
CA GLU A 205 22.69 -7.85 -22.11
C GLU A 205 22.82 -6.33 -22.30
N TYR A 206 23.95 -5.87 -22.83
CA TYR A 206 24.20 -4.45 -23.08
C TYR A 206 23.33 -3.89 -24.23
N GLU A 207 23.21 -4.63 -25.34
CA GLU A 207 22.34 -4.26 -26.44
C GLU A 207 20.88 -4.19 -26.01
N LEU A 208 20.45 -5.14 -25.20
CA LEU A 208 19.11 -5.14 -24.61
C LEU A 208 18.87 -3.92 -23.71
N LEU A 209 19.85 -3.57 -22.86
CA LEU A 209 19.78 -2.34 -22.06
C LEU A 209 19.61 -1.12 -22.97
N LYS A 210 20.47 -0.95 -23.98
CA LYS A 210 20.38 0.18 -24.92
C LYS A 210 19.04 0.19 -25.65
N GLY A 211 18.57 -0.96 -26.11
CA GLY A 211 17.26 -1.11 -26.77
C GLY A 211 16.09 -0.70 -25.90
N SER A 212 16.19 -0.91 -24.58
CA SER A 212 15.15 -0.54 -23.65
C SER A 212 15.26 0.90 -23.10
N SER A 213 16.48 1.46 -22.96
CA SER A 213 16.72 2.75 -22.31
C SER A 213 16.77 3.92 -23.30
N LEU A 214 17.50 3.77 -24.42
CA LEU A 214 17.72 4.86 -25.36
C LEU A 214 16.44 5.37 -26.02
N PRO A 215 15.51 4.53 -26.52
CA PRO A 215 14.25 5.02 -27.08
C PRO A 215 13.42 5.81 -26.08
N LYS A 216 13.34 5.38 -24.81
CA LYS A 216 12.61 6.09 -23.75
C LYS A 216 13.23 7.44 -23.45
N THR A 217 14.56 7.47 -23.34
CA THR A 217 15.31 8.70 -23.10
C THR A 217 15.19 9.67 -24.26
N ALA A 218 15.29 9.20 -25.48
CA ALA A 218 15.14 10.02 -26.69
C ALA A 218 13.70 10.54 -26.82
N ASP A 219 12.68 9.71 -26.58
CA ASP A 219 11.26 10.13 -26.57
C ASP A 219 11.01 11.23 -25.52
N PHE A 220 11.58 11.12 -24.33
CA PHE A 220 11.54 12.19 -23.33
C PHE A 220 12.12 13.50 -23.88
N TYR A 221 13.28 13.45 -24.54
CA TYR A 221 13.89 14.67 -25.09
C TYR A 221 13.06 15.29 -26.21
N VAL A 222 12.39 14.48 -27.04
CA VAL A 222 11.41 15.02 -28.02
C VAL A 222 10.27 15.71 -27.26
N GLY A 223 9.74 15.08 -26.22
CA GLY A 223 8.62 15.59 -25.44
C GLY A 223 8.89 16.92 -24.74
N ILE A 224 10.13 17.19 -24.34
CA ILE A 224 10.54 18.47 -23.74
C ILE A 224 11.08 19.50 -24.75
N GLY A 225 10.87 19.27 -26.08
CA GLY A 225 11.24 20.21 -27.13
C GLY A 225 12.73 20.18 -27.54
N ASN A 226 13.45 19.11 -27.25
CA ASN A 226 14.84 18.93 -27.67
C ASN A 226 15.03 17.73 -28.61
N PRO A 227 14.39 17.73 -29.81
CA PRO A 227 14.46 16.62 -30.75
C PRO A 227 15.85 16.38 -31.32
N ARG A 228 16.73 17.41 -31.33
CA ARG A 228 18.12 17.24 -31.79
C ARG A 228 18.88 16.31 -30.88
N LYS A 229 18.80 16.52 -29.55
CA LYS A 229 19.43 15.61 -28.56
C LYS A 229 18.86 14.19 -28.70
N ALA A 230 17.58 14.05 -28.96
CA ALA A 230 16.98 12.73 -29.23
C ALA A 230 17.60 12.05 -30.45
N LEU A 231 17.80 12.78 -31.54
CA LEU A 231 18.46 12.25 -32.75
C LEU A 231 19.93 11.89 -32.52
N ASP A 232 20.67 12.72 -31.79
CA ASP A 232 22.06 12.43 -31.42
C ASP A 232 22.21 11.13 -30.61
N LEU A 233 21.21 10.80 -29.81
CA LEU A 233 21.18 9.56 -29.01
C LEU A 233 20.79 8.34 -29.85
N ILE A 234 19.76 8.48 -30.69
CA ILE A 234 19.08 7.31 -31.27
C ILE A 234 19.61 6.93 -32.68
N LEU A 235 20.16 7.87 -33.46
CA LEU A 235 20.69 7.58 -34.79
C LEU A 235 21.92 6.65 -34.77
N PRO A 236 22.91 6.86 -33.91
CA PRO A 236 24.03 5.91 -33.79
C PRO A 236 23.52 4.51 -33.46
N PHE A 237 22.61 4.40 -32.49
CA PHE A 237 22.05 3.13 -32.04
C PHE A 237 21.23 2.43 -33.15
N TRP A 238 20.47 3.20 -33.97
CA TRP A 238 19.80 2.65 -35.15
C TRP A 238 20.80 2.01 -36.12
N ASN A 239 21.94 2.65 -36.37
CA ASN A 239 22.96 2.12 -37.25
C ASN A 239 23.55 0.79 -36.78
N ASP A 240 23.61 0.60 -35.46
CA ASP A 240 24.08 -0.65 -34.83
C ASP A 240 23.07 -1.77 -35.03
N ILE A 241 21.77 -1.54 -34.73
CA ILE A 241 20.75 -2.58 -34.62
C ILE A 241 19.98 -2.89 -35.94
N LYS A 242 20.04 -2.02 -36.94
CA LYS A 242 19.21 -2.13 -38.16
C LYS A 242 19.39 -3.42 -38.96
N LYS A 243 20.47 -4.17 -38.74
CA LYS A 243 20.77 -5.45 -39.41
C LYS A 243 20.53 -6.65 -38.48
N GLY A 244 20.22 -6.43 -37.25
CA GLY A 244 19.96 -7.48 -36.26
C GLY A 244 18.57 -8.07 -36.38
N ASP A 245 18.29 -9.10 -35.57
CA ASP A 245 17.02 -9.82 -35.58
C ASP A 245 16.00 -9.24 -34.57
N ASP A 246 16.41 -8.28 -33.69
CA ASP A 246 15.54 -7.63 -32.73
C ASP A 246 14.59 -6.63 -33.39
N LYS A 247 13.50 -7.13 -33.96
CA LYS A 247 12.47 -6.31 -34.62
C LYS A 247 11.75 -5.37 -33.66
N GLU A 248 11.63 -5.75 -32.39
CA GLU A 248 10.97 -4.96 -31.35
C GLU A 248 11.79 -3.72 -30.98
N GLY A 249 13.08 -3.90 -30.71
CA GLY A 249 14.02 -2.80 -30.51
C GLY A 249 14.11 -1.88 -31.71
N GLN A 250 14.20 -2.46 -32.91
CA GLN A 250 14.18 -1.69 -34.18
C GLN A 250 12.93 -0.84 -34.31
N LEU A 251 11.74 -1.40 -34.04
CA LEU A 251 10.47 -0.66 -34.14
C LEU A 251 10.41 0.49 -33.12
N SER A 252 10.86 0.27 -31.91
CA SER A 252 10.92 1.31 -30.88
C SER A 252 11.81 2.48 -31.30
N VAL A 253 12.98 2.18 -31.83
CA VAL A 253 13.91 3.19 -32.36
C VAL A 253 13.31 3.96 -33.54
N LEU A 254 12.71 3.25 -34.49
CA LEU A 254 12.08 3.85 -35.68
C LEU A 254 10.91 4.76 -35.32
N THR A 255 10.12 4.39 -34.30
CA THR A 255 9.03 5.22 -33.78
C THR A 255 9.56 6.56 -33.27
N VAL A 256 10.63 6.53 -32.47
CA VAL A 256 11.24 7.74 -31.89
C VAL A 256 11.98 8.57 -32.97
N LEU A 257 12.64 7.93 -33.95
CA LEU A 257 13.24 8.62 -35.11
C LEU A 257 12.17 9.39 -35.87
N GLY A 258 11.04 8.74 -36.22
CA GLY A 258 9.93 9.38 -36.89
C GLY A 258 9.42 10.60 -36.13
N LYS A 259 9.20 10.46 -34.84
CA LYS A 259 8.75 11.54 -33.95
C LYS A 259 9.77 12.68 -33.85
N SER A 260 11.06 12.35 -33.74
CA SER A 260 12.15 13.33 -33.66
C SER A 260 12.29 14.14 -34.94
N TYR A 261 12.23 13.48 -36.08
CA TYR A 261 12.29 14.16 -37.38
C TYR A 261 11.02 14.99 -37.65
N LEU A 262 9.86 14.54 -37.24
CA LEU A 262 8.62 15.29 -37.31
C LEU A 262 8.73 16.61 -36.51
N ALA A 263 9.32 16.56 -35.34
CA ALA A 263 9.52 17.74 -34.48
C ALA A 263 10.50 18.79 -35.03
N ILE A 264 11.29 18.43 -36.05
CA ILE A 264 12.19 19.38 -36.76
C ILE A 264 11.80 19.56 -38.23
N ASP A 265 10.57 19.23 -38.59
CA ASP A 265 9.99 19.42 -39.93
C ASP A 265 10.76 18.71 -41.09
N LYS A 266 11.45 17.60 -40.78
CA LYS A 266 12.15 16.78 -41.79
C LYS A 266 11.25 15.63 -42.25
N TYR A 267 10.21 15.98 -43.01
CA TYR A 267 9.11 15.07 -43.38
C TYR A 267 9.58 13.89 -44.25
N ASP A 268 10.54 14.07 -45.16
CA ASP A 268 11.11 12.97 -45.96
C ASP A 268 11.76 11.89 -45.06
N SER A 269 12.47 12.33 -44.02
CA SER A 269 13.07 11.41 -43.04
C SER A 269 11.99 10.70 -42.23
N VAL A 270 10.90 11.39 -41.83
CA VAL A 270 9.76 10.76 -41.18
C VAL A 270 9.19 9.65 -42.05
N ILE A 271 8.91 9.92 -43.30
CA ILE A 271 8.36 8.96 -44.27
C ILE A 271 9.31 7.77 -44.44
N TYR A 272 10.60 8.05 -44.60
CA TYR A 272 11.63 7.01 -44.77
C TYR A 272 11.68 6.04 -43.58
N TYR A 273 11.86 6.55 -42.36
CA TYR A 273 11.97 5.69 -41.16
C TYR A 273 10.66 5.02 -40.78
N SER A 274 9.53 5.71 -40.98
CA SER A 274 8.20 5.13 -40.76
C SER A 274 7.93 3.95 -41.67
N ASN A 275 8.28 4.05 -42.97
CA ASN A 275 8.09 2.95 -43.91
C ASN A 275 8.97 1.73 -43.58
N ILE A 276 10.18 1.93 -43.05
CA ILE A 276 11.00 0.83 -42.55
C ILE A 276 10.28 0.16 -41.37
N GLY A 277 9.76 0.96 -40.43
CA GLY A 277 9.05 0.43 -39.26
C GLY A 277 7.79 -0.36 -39.62
N LEU A 278 6.99 0.14 -40.56
CA LEU A 278 5.81 -0.57 -41.07
C LEU A 278 6.19 -1.87 -41.79
N GLY A 279 7.34 -1.91 -42.46
CA GLY A 279 7.87 -3.11 -43.12
C GLY A 279 8.27 -4.24 -42.17
N LEU A 280 8.41 -3.98 -40.84
CA LEU A 280 8.68 -5.01 -39.83
C LEU A 280 7.46 -5.88 -39.53
N ASN A 281 6.25 -5.48 -39.94
CA ASN A 281 4.99 -6.20 -39.76
C ASN A 281 4.66 -6.59 -38.31
N MET A 282 4.87 -5.66 -37.37
CA MET A 282 4.72 -5.88 -35.91
C MET A 282 3.38 -5.37 -35.34
N ALA A 283 2.37 -5.12 -36.18
CA ALA A 283 1.12 -4.49 -35.74
C ALA A 283 0.31 -5.33 -34.73
N GLU A 284 0.41 -6.66 -34.79
CA GLU A 284 -0.26 -7.55 -33.83
C GLU A 284 0.49 -7.66 -32.49
N GLN A 285 1.81 -7.62 -32.54
CA GLN A 285 2.69 -7.77 -31.37
C GLN A 285 2.81 -6.44 -30.60
N ILE A 286 3.02 -5.32 -31.30
CA ILE A 286 3.28 -4.00 -30.72
C ILE A 286 2.41 -2.94 -31.42
N PRO A 287 1.07 -3.01 -31.26
CA PRO A 287 0.17 -2.11 -31.95
C PRO A 287 0.36 -0.64 -31.55
N GLU A 288 0.81 -0.35 -30.32
CA GLU A 288 1.05 1.01 -29.84
C GLU A 288 2.15 1.72 -30.63
N SER A 289 3.31 1.06 -30.85
CA SER A 289 4.41 1.64 -31.64
C SER A 289 4.02 1.80 -33.10
N VAL A 290 3.33 0.81 -33.69
CA VAL A 290 2.86 0.88 -35.06
C VAL A 290 1.82 2.00 -35.26
N LYS A 291 0.92 2.18 -34.29
CA LYS A 291 -0.03 3.31 -34.23
C LYS A 291 0.73 4.64 -34.26
N ASP A 292 1.74 4.81 -33.42
CA ASP A 292 2.53 6.05 -33.37
C ASP A 292 3.30 6.31 -34.67
N ILE A 293 3.79 5.26 -35.34
CA ILE A 293 4.37 5.38 -36.69
C ILE A 293 3.33 5.86 -37.69
N TYR A 294 2.10 5.33 -37.69
CA TYR A 294 1.03 5.81 -38.56
C TYR A 294 0.66 7.27 -38.31
N PHE A 295 0.68 7.71 -37.05
CA PHE A 295 0.49 9.11 -36.69
C PHE A 295 1.61 10.00 -37.27
N ASN A 296 2.87 9.59 -37.12
CA ASN A 296 4.03 10.34 -37.58
C ASN A 296 4.00 10.47 -39.13
N ILE A 297 3.76 9.36 -39.82
CA ILE A 297 3.77 9.34 -41.30
C ILE A 297 2.56 10.08 -41.86
N ALA A 298 1.38 9.97 -41.25
CA ALA A 298 0.19 10.72 -41.65
C ALA A 298 0.43 12.23 -41.54
N SER A 299 1.06 12.66 -40.42
CA SER A 299 1.43 14.06 -40.23
C SER A 299 2.41 14.56 -41.27
N ALA A 300 3.43 13.76 -41.61
CA ALA A 300 4.41 14.09 -42.62
C ALA A 300 3.79 14.18 -44.03
N TYR A 301 2.98 13.21 -44.44
CA TYR A 301 2.26 13.23 -45.71
C TYR A 301 1.32 14.44 -45.84
N ASN A 302 0.61 14.78 -44.76
CA ASN A 302 -0.25 15.95 -44.74
C ASN A 302 0.55 17.25 -44.99
N LYS A 303 1.71 17.38 -44.33
CA LYS A 303 2.60 18.55 -44.49
C LYS A 303 3.27 18.64 -45.85
N THR A 304 3.48 17.51 -46.50
CA THR A 304 4.10 17.45 -47.84
C THR A 304 3.07 17.46 -48.99
N GLY A 305 1.76 17.56 -48.66
CA GLY A 305 0.70 17.65 -49.68
C GLY A 305 0.25 16.31 -50.27
N HIS A 306 0.72 15.19 -49.72
CA HIS A 306 0.32 13.83 -50.11
C HIS A 306 -0.96 13.42 -49.34
N PHE A 307 -2.07 14.11 -49.64
CA PHE A 307 -3.31 14.02 -48.84
C PHE A 307 -3.96 12.62 -48.87
N LYS A 308 -3.80 11.87 -49.96
CA LYS A 308 -4.32 10.50 -50.05
C LYS A 308 -3.61 9.58 -49.07
N GLU A 309 -2.30 9.57 -49.09
CA GLU A 309 -1.43 8.77 -48.22
C GLU A 309 -1.58 9.21 -46.77
N ALA A 310 -1.77 10.51 -46.54
CA ALA A 310 -2.09 11.04 -45.20
C ALA A 310 -3.41 10.48 -44.64
N PHE A 311 -4.47 10.47 -45.48
CA PHE A 311 -5.78 9.94 -45.11
C PHE A 311 -5.71 8.42 -44.82
N GLU A 312 -5.07 7.64 -45.70
CA GLU A 312 -4.91 6.20 -45.52
C GLU A 312 -4.14 5.89 -44.22
N SER A 313 -3.07 6.62 -43.96
CA SER A 313 -2.28 6.47 -42.72
C SER A 313 -3.07 6.88 -41.48
N GLN A 314 -3.84 7.97 -41.56
CA GLN A 314 -4.72 8.42 -40.47
C GLN A 314 -5.83 7.40 -40.18
N LEU A 315 -6.39 6.76 -41.21
CA LEU A 315 -7.38 5.71 -41.03
C LEU A 315 -6.79 4.50 -40.31
N ARG A 316 -5.57 4.09 -40.65
CA ARG A 316 -4.83 3.01 -39.96
C ARG A 316 -4.50 3.37 -38.54
N PHE A 317 -4.05 4.59 -38.30
CA PHE A 317 -3.87 5.12 -36.95
C PHE A 317 -5.15 4.97 -36.11
N GLN A 318 -6.30 5.41 -36.65
CA GLN A 318 -7.57 5.35 -35.95
C GLN A 318 -8.00 3.91 -35.68
N GLN A 319 -7.89 3.01 -36.67
CA GLN A 319 -8.22 1.59 -36.50
C GLN A 319 -7.41 0.94 -35.35
N LEU A 320 -6.11 1.19 -35.29
CA LEU A 320 -5.25 0.68 -34.23
C LEU A 320 -5.57 1.32 -32.88
N ASN A 321 -5.81 2.63 -32.87
CA ASN A 321 -6.16 3.35 -31.66
C ASN A 321 -7.46 2.82 -31.06
N ASP A 322 -8.48 2.60 -31.87
CA ASP A 322 -9.76 2.03 -31.44
C ASP A 322 -9.62 0.59 -30.95
N SER A 323 -8.77 -0.21 -31.63
CA SER A 323 -8.47 -1.58 -31.20
C SER A 323 -7.75 -1.61 -29.85
N ILE A 324 -6.76 -0.74 -29.64
CA ILE A 324 -6.03 -0.61 -28.36
C ILE A 324 -6.98 -0.17 -27.26
N TYR A 325 -7.79 0.88 -27.53
CA TYR A 325 -8.76 1.41 -26.59
C TYR A 325 -9.79 0.36 -26.16
N ASN A 326 -10.34 -0.40 -27.13
CA ASN A 326 -11.29 -1.46 -26.83
C ASN A 326 -10.67 -2.60 -26.03
N LYS A 327 -9.43 -2.96 -26.32
CA LYS A 327 -8.68 -3.98 -25.55
C LYS A 327 -8.37 -3.52 -24.12
N GLU A 328 -8.00 -2.25 -23.94
CA GLU A 328 -7.79 -1.66 -22.61
C GLU A 328 -9.10 -1.55 -21.83
N LYS A 329 -10.17 -1.11 -22.49
CA LYS A 329 -11.51 -1.05 -21.89
C LYS A 329 -12.00 -2.44 -21.45
N PHE A 330 -11.82 -3.45 -22.31
CA PHE A 330 -12.17 -4.84 -21.97
C PHE A 330 -11.33 -5.35 -20.79
N ARG A 331 -10.03 -5.07 -20.77
CA ARG A 331 -9.15 -5.39 -19.63
C ARG A 331 -9.60 -4.70 -18.35
N SER A 332 -9.91 -3.41 -18.41
CA SER A 332 -10.39 -2.64 -17.26
C SER A 332 -11.70 -3.20 -16.70
N ILE A 333 -12.66 -3.54 -17.59
CA ILE A 333 -13.92 -4.18 -17.20
C ILE A 333 -13.65 -5.54 -16.54
N LYS A 334 -12.77 -6.36 -17.13
CA LYS A 334 -12.40 -7.67 -16.58
C LYS A 334 -11.73 -7.56 -15.22
N ASN A 335 -10.82 -6.60 -15.06
CA ASN A 335 -10.16 -6.34 -13.77
C ASN A 335 -11.16 -5.84 -12.72
N MET A 336 -12.08 -4.96 -13.12
CA MET A 336 -13.15 -4.49 -12.24
C MET A 336 -14.09 -5.64 -11.83
N GLN A 337 -14.40 -6.54 -12.76
CA GLN A 337 -15.18 -7.74 -12.46
C GLN A 337 -14.44 -8.66 -11.47
N VAL A 338 -13.16 -8.94 -11.70
CA VAL A 338 -12.33 -9.75 -10.79
C VAL A 338 -12.26 -9.12 -9.41
N LYS A 339 -12.06 -7.80 -9.35
CA LYS A 339 -12.03 -7.06 -8.08
C LYS A 339 -13.37 -7.16 -7.35
N TYR A 340 -14.48 -6.94 -8.05
CA TYR A 340 -15.84 -7.09 -7.50
C TYR A 340 -16.09 -8.51 -6.97
N GLU A 341 -15.71 -9.55 -7.75
CA GLU A 341 -15.86 -10.94 -7.31
C GLU A 341 -14.99 -11.26 -6.09
N THR A 342 -13.78 -10.69 -6.03
CA THR A 342 -12.88 -10.85 -4.89
C THR A 342 -13.45 -10.17 -3.65
N GLU A 343 -13.87 -8.91 -3.75
CA GLU A 343 -14.50 -8.18 -2.65
C GLU A 343 -15.79 -8.89 -2.16
N LYS A 344 -16.58 -9.42 -3.10
CA LYS A 344 -17.78 -10.20 -2.76
C LYS A 344 -17.44 -11.49 -2.00
N LYS A 345 -16.38 -12.20 -2.43
CA LYS A 345 -15.90 -13.39 -1.72
C LYS A 345 -15.35 -13.05 -0.34
N GLU A 346 -14.60 -11.97 -0.22
CA GLU A 346 -14.10 -11.49 1.08
C GLU A 346 -15.24 -11.14 2.02
N GLN A 347 -16.27 -10.43 1.54
CA GLN A 347 -17.47 -10.15 2.32
C GLN A 347 -18.20 -11.44 2.73
N GLN A 348 -18.29 -12.43 1.84
CA GLN A 348 -18.87 -13.74 2.16
C GLN A 348 -18.02 -14.48 3.23
N ILE A 349 -16.70 -14.45 3.12
CA ILE A 349 -15.79 -15.03 4.12
C ILE A 349 -15.97 -14.33 5.47
N LEU A 350 -16.05 -12.99 5.46
CA LEU A 350 -16.28 -12.22 6.68
C LEU A 350 -17.63 -12.53 7.32
N SER A 351 -18.71 -12.65 6.51
CA SER A 351 -20.04 -13.02 7.00
C SER A 351 -20.06 -14.44 7.56
N LEU A 352 -19.44 -15.41 6.85
CA LEU A 352 -19.31 -16.79 7.32
C LEU A 352 -18.47 -16.91 8.59
N ASN A 353 -17.40 -16.14 8.70
CA ASN A 353 -16.59 -16.09 9.91
C ASN A 353 -17.36 -15.47 11.07
N LYS A 354 -18.19 -14.45 10.80
CA LYS A 354 -19.08 -13.87 11.81
C LYS A 354 -20.13 -14.89 12.24
N GLU A 355 -20.81 -15.56 11.31
CA GLU A 355 -21.77 -16.62 11.61
C GLU A 355 -21.15 -17.76 12.43
N LYS A 356 -19.95 -18.22 12.05
CA LYS A 356 -19.20 -19.22 12.84
C LYS A 356 -18.91 -18.72 14.26
N LYS A 357 -18.47 -17.46 14.39
CA LYS A 357 -18.21 -16.86 15.69
C LYS A 357 -19.48 -16.78 16.53
N ASP A 358 -20.60 -16.38 15.93
CA ASP A 358 -21.91 -16.33 16.59
C ASP A 358 -22.37 -17.73 16.97
N GLN A 359 -22.18 -18.74 16.12
CA GLN A 359 -22.46 -20.14 16.44
C GLN A 359 -21.60 -20.64 17.61
N PHE A 360 -20.30 -20.33 17.63
CA PHE A 360 -19.41 -20.68 18.76
C PHE A 360 -19.87 -20.01 20.06
N ILE A 361 -20.32 -18.75 19.98
CA ILE A 361 -20.86 -18.02 21.13
C ILE A 361 -22.15 -18.70 21.61
N ILE A 362 -23.06 -19.05 20.71
CA ILE A 362 -24.32 -19.74 21.05
C ILE A 362 -24.04 -21.11 21.67
N ILE A 363 -23.10 -21.89 21.09
CA ILE A 363 -22.67 -23.17 21.63
C ILE A 363 -22.05 -22.96 23.02
N GLY A 364 -21.17 -21.96 23.18
CA GLY A 364 -20.58 -21.60 24.45
C GLY A 364 -21.60 -21.22 25.52
N ILE A 365 -22.59 -20.41 25.15
CA ILE A 365 -23.71 -20.03 26.00
C ILE A 365 -24.57 -21.26 26.35
N SER A 366 -24.84 -22.13 25.37
CA SER A 366 -25.64 -23.34 25.57
C SER A 366 -24.93 -24.33 26.49
N ILE A 367 -23.61 -24.51 26.35
CA ILE A 367 -22.78 -25.33 27.24
C ILE A 367 -22.74 -24.71 28.64
N ALA A 368 -22.57 -23.39 28.73
CA ALA A 368 -22.58 -22.68 30.00
C ALA A 368 -23.96 -22.80 30.70
N ALA A 369 -25.04 -22.64 29.92
CA ALA A 369 -26.40 -22.84 30.45
C ALA A 369 -26.67 -24.28 30.90
N PHE A 370 -26.18 -25.27 30.10
CA PHE A 370 -26.26 -26.69 30.46
C PHE A 370 -25.44 -26.99 31.75
N LEU A 371 -24.22 -26.45 31.85
CA LEU A 371 -23.40 -26.61 33.06
C LEU A 371 -24.04 -25.92 34.27
N ILE A 372 -24.63 -24.75 34.06
CA ILE A 372 -25.37 -24.06 35.13
C ILE A 372 -26.59 -24.88 35.53
N ALA A 373 -27.36 -25.42 34.56
CA ALA A 373 -28.50 -26.28 34.85
C ALA A 373 -28.09 -27.57 35.58
N LEU A 374 -26.95 -28.17 35.18
CA LEU A 374 -26.38 -29.34 35.84
C LEU A 374 -25.92 -29.02 37.26
N VAL A 375 -25.24 -27.87 37.44
CA VAL A 375 -24.82 -27.40 38.77
C VAL A 375 -26.03 -27.09 39.66
N LEU A 376 -27.07 -26.46 39.07
CA LEU A 376 -28.33 -26.23 39.80
C LEU A 376 -29.03 -27.53 40.17
N LEU A 377 -29.05 -28.51 39.26
CA LEU A 377 -29.61 -29.84 39.55
C LEU A 377 -28.82 -30.56 40.64
N LEU A 378 -27.50 -30.54 40.58
CA LEU A 378 -26.61 -31.08 41.59
C LEU A 378 -26.76 -30.32 42.94
N PHE A 379 -26.95 -29.00 42.83
CA PHE A 379 -27.21 -28.17 44.00
C PHE A 379 -28.58 -28.49 44.66
N VAL A 380 -29.63 -28.66 43.83
CA VAL A 380 -30.96 -29.06 44.31
C VAL A 380 -30.92 -30.47 44.94
N LEU A 381 -30.21 -31.39 44.31
CA LEU A 381 -30.03 -32.74 44.84
C LEU A 381 -29.21 -32.76 46.15
N ARG A 382 -28.18 -31.87 46.20
CA ARG A 382 -27.35 -31.71 47.41
C ARG A 382 -28.06 -30.90 48.51
N SER A 383 -28.86 -29.89 48.15
CA SER A 383 -29.62 -29.08 49.10
C SER A 383 -30.68 -29.90 49.84
N LYS A 384 -31.31 -30.89 49.18
CA LYS A 384 -32.19 -31.86 49.86
C LYS A 384 -31.45 -32.69 50.93
N ARG A 385 -30.13 -32.89 50.74
CA ARG A 385 -29.27 -33.53 51.77
C ARG A 385 -28.76 -32.51 52.80
N PHE A 386 -28.65 -31.21 52.42
CA PHE A 386 -28.00 -30.17 53.23
C PHE A 386 -28.97 -29.31 54.05
N GLN A 387 -30.28 -29.38 53.79
CA GLN A 387 -31.28 -28.61 54.54
C GLN A 387 -31.26 -28.88 56.07
N LYS A 388 -30.62 -29.96 56.53
CA LYS A 388 -30.40 -30.25 57.97
C LYS A 388 -29.17 -29.54 58.60
N GLU A 389 -28.20 -29.03 57.74
CA GLU A 389 -26.99 -28.35 58.29
C GLU A 389 -27.02 -26.81 58.12
N LEU A 390 -27.96 -26.25 57.35
CA LEU A 390 -27.98 -24.86 56.96
C LEU A 390 -28.37 -23.83 58.04
N PHE A 391 -28.90 -24.24 59.15
CA PHE A 391 -29.29 -23.30 60.21
C PHE A 391 -28.11 -22.71 61.00
N ARG A 392 -26.88 -23.15 60.68
CA ARG A 392 -25.67 -22.66 61.38
C ARG A 392 -24.80 -21.67 60.61
N ASN A 393 -24.98 -21.52 59.29
CA ASN A 393 -24.01 -20.77 58.48
C ASN A 393 -24.55 -19.50 57.81
N GLU A 394 -25.79 -19.07 58.12
CA GLU A 394 -26.42 -17.89 57.45
C GLU A 394 -25.68 -16.56 57.64
N LYS A 395 -24.92 -16.44 58.70
CA LYS A 395 -24.21 -15.19 59.05
C LYS A 395 -22.90 -14.97 58.25
N LEU A 396 -22.30 -16.04 57.66
CA LEU A 396 -21.02 -15.92 56.95
C LEU A 396 -21.19 -15.61 55.46
N LEU A 397 -22.38 -15.90 54.89
CA LEU A 397 -22.64 -15.75 53.46
C LEU A 397 -22.94 -14.32 53.01
N GLN A 398 -23.50 -13.51 53.91
CA GLN A 398 -23.87 -12.12 53.57
C GLN A 398 -22.67 -11.20 53.28
N ASN A 399 -21.51 -11.42 53.86
CA ASN A 399 -20.33 -10.58 53.65
C ASN A 399 -19.60 -10.89 52.33
N ASN A 400 -19.65 -12.13 51.86
CA ASN A 400 -18.96 -12.53 50.64
C ASN A 400 -19.70 -12.12 49.33
N GLU A 401 -21.03 -11.90 49.41
CA GLU A 401 -21.84 -11.46 48.26
C GLU A 401 -21.61 -10.00 47.91
N LEU A 402 -21.26 -9.19 48.90
CA LEU A 402 -21.02 -7.76 48.71
C LEU A 402 -19.70 -7.49 47.95
N GLU A 403 -18.64 -8.24 48.26
CA GLU A 403 -17.34 -8.12 47.58
C GLU A 403 -17.40 -8.60 46.13
N ARG A 404 -18.21 -9.64 45.88
CA ARG A 404 -18.33 -10.19 44.53
C ARG A 404 -19.06 -9.25 43.56
N LYS A 405 -20.08 -8.55 44.00
CA LYS A 405 -20.81 -7.55 43.24
C LYS A 405 -19.95 -6.34 42.86
N MET A 406 -19.02 -5.96 43.70
CA MET A 406 -18.10 -4.87 43.42
C MET A 406 -17.12 -5.24 42.27
N THR A 407 -16.61 -6.47 42.25
CA THR A 407 -15.66 -6.94 41.25
C THR A 407 -16.33 -7.13 39.87
N GLU A 408 -17.59 -7.55 39.82
CA GLU A 408 -18.36 -7.68 38.57
C GLU A 408 -18.71 -6.33 37.93
N LEU A 409 -18.98 -5.31 38.75
CA LEU A 409 -19.22 -3.94 38.26
C LEU A 409 -17.95 -3.30 37.67
N GLU A 410 -16.78 -3.58 38.23
CA GLU A 410 -15.50 -3.10 37.67
C GLU A 410 -15.16 -3.77 36.35
N GLN A 411 -15.37 -5.09 36.18
CA GLN A 411 -15.11 -5.79 34.93
C GLN A 411 -16.05 -5.37 33.77
N THR A 412 -17.29 -5.05 34.10
CA THR A 412 -18.28 -4.60 33.10
C THR A 412 -17.97 -3.18 32.63
N ALA A 413 -17.46 -2.32 33.50
CA ALA A 413 -16.99 -0.98 33.16
C ALA A 413 -15.76 -1.02 32.20
N LEU A 414 -14.86 -1.98 32.38
CA LEU A 414 -13.66 -2.18 31.55
C LEU A 414 -14.00 -2.64 30.11
N ARG A 415 -15.01 -3.49 29.94
CA ARG A 415 -15.43 -3.98 28.61
C ARG A 415 -16.16 -2.92 27.77
N ALA A 416 -16.84 -1.98 28.39
CA ALA A 416 -17.54 -0.89 27.70
C ALA A 416 -16.61 0.20 27.15
N GLN A 417 -15.33 0.20 27.51
CA GLN A 417 -14.36 1.25 27.16
C GLN A 417 -13.61 1.00 25.86
N MET A 418 -13.67 -0.20 25.27
CA MET A 418 -13.06 -0.45 23.95
C MET A 418 -14.06 -0.12 22.84
N ASN A 419 -13.95 1.06 22.25
CA ASN A 419 -14.82 1.50 21.15
C ASN A 419 -14.59 0.63 19.90
N PRO A 420 -15.46 -0.38 19.60
CA PRO A 420 -15.25 -1.26 18.46
C PRO A 420 -15.21 -0.49 17.13
N HIS A 421 -15.94 0.61 17.06
CA HIS A 421 -16.00 1.48 15.89
C HIS A 421 -14.66 2.13 15.58
N PHE A 422 -13.88 2.54 16.60
CA PHE A 422 -12.53 3.04 16.39
C PHE A 422 -11.61 1.97 15.78
N ILE A 423 -11.66 0.74 16.32
CA ILE A 423 -10.86 -0.39 15.80
C ILE A 423 -11.22 -0.69 14.34
N PHE A 424 -12.52 -0.77 14.00
CA PHE A 424 -12.98 -1.00 12.62
C PHE A 424 -12.55 0.14 11.69
N ASN A 425 -12.60 1.38 12.14
CA ASN A 425 -12.19 2.54 11.36
C ASN A 425 -10.68 2.54 11.09
N CYS A 426 -9.88 2.12 12.06
CA CYS A 426 -8.45 1.94 11.88
C CYS A 426 -8.12 0.83 10.88
N LEU A 427 -8.80 -0.32 10.96
CA LEU A 427 -8.64 -1.42 10.01
C LEU A 427 -9.02 -1.02 8.58
N ASN A 428 -10.12 -0.27 8.41
CA ASN A 428 -10.52 0.28 7.12
C ASN A 428 -9.48 1.27 6.55
N SER A 429 -8.77 1.98 7.42
CA SER A 429 -7.72 2.90 7.00
C SER A 429 -6.47 2.17 6.54
N VAL A 430 -6.08 1.10 7.24
CA VAL A 430 -5.02 0.18 6.79
C VAL A 430 -5.38 -0.39 5.40
N GLN A 431 -6.61 -0.86 5.21
CA GLN A 431 -7.09 -1.37 3.92
C GLN A 431 -6.99 -0.31 2.81
N ARG A 432 -7.31 0.95 3.11
CA ARG A 432 -7.19 2.07 2.17
C ARG A 432 -5.75 2.35 1.78
N PHE A 433 -4.82 2.35 2.73
CA PHE A 433 -3.38 2.50 2.47
C PHE A 433 -2.85 1.33 1.63
N VAL A 434 -3.28 0.10 1.91
CA VAL A 434 -2.93 -1.10 1.12
C VAL A 434 -3.44 -0.99 -0.33
N ILE A 435 -4.70 -0.57 -0.52
CA ILE A 435 -5.29 -0.37 -1.86
C ILE A 435 -4.55 0.72 -2.65
N LYS A 436 -4.07 1.75 -1.96
CA LYS A 436 -3.27 2.82 -2.57
C LYS A 436 -1.80 2.42 -2.82
N GLY A 437 -1.38 1.24 -2.37
CA GLY A 437 0.00 0.78 -2.49
C GLY A 437 1.01 1.54 -1.61
N ASP A 438 0.54 2.31 -0.67
CA ASP A 438 1.37 3.12 0.25
C ASP A 438 1.85 2.23 1.41
N ILE A 439 2.87 1.43 1.14
CA ILE A 439 3.44 0.48 2.11
C ILE A 439 4.07 1.21 3.31
N GLU A 440 4.70 2.35 3.09
CA GLU A 440 5.28 3.16 4.16
C GLU A 440 4.18 3.74 5.05
N GLY A 441 3.10 4.24 4.46
CA GLY A 441 1.90 4.68 5.17
C GLY A 441 1.24 3.54 5.96
N VAL A 442 1.14 2.34 5.41
CA VAL A 442 0.65 1.15 6.14
C VAL A 442 1.50 0.87 7.37
N ASN A 443 2.82 0.78 7.21
CA ASN A 443 3.73 0.44 8.31
C ASN A 443 3.69 1.51 9.42
N THR A 444 3.75 2.77 9.05
CA THR A 444 3.69 3.90 10.00
C THR A 444 2.37 3.92 10.74
N TYR A 445 1.27 3.76 10.01
CA TYR A 445 -0.07 3.75 10.59
C TYR A 445 -0.27 2.56 11.54
N LEU A 446 0.12 1.35 11.12
CA LEU A 446 0.03 0.14 11.95
C LEU A 446 0.91 0.22 13.19
N ALA A 447 2.14 0.73 13.08
CA ALA A 447 3.04 0.89 14.22
C ALA A 447 2.44 1.87 15.25
N THR A 448 1.92 3.01 14.79
CA THR A 448 1.29 4.03 15.66
C THR A 448 0.01 3.50 16.28
N PHE A 449 -0.83 2.81 15.48
CA PHE A 449 -2.07 2.19 15.97
C PHE A 449 -1.80 1.09 17.00
N ALA A 450 -0.83 0.20 16.74
CA ALA A 450 -0.43 -0.83 17.69
C ALA A 450 0.09 -0.24 19.01
N GLY A 451 0.88 0.84 18.92
CA GLY A 451 1.33 1.61 20.08
C GLY A 451 0.17 2.19 20.88
N LEU A 452 -0.78 2.78 20.18
CA LEU A 452 -1.97 3.37 20.77
C LEU A 452 -2.83 2.32 21.50
N ILE A 453 -3.09 1.17 20.86
CA ILE A 453 -3.84 0.07 21.49
C ILE A 453 -3.13 -0.44 22.73
N ARG A 454 -1.81 -0.61 22.69
CA ARG A 454 -1.03 -1.04 23.85
C ARG A 454 -1.15 -0.04 24.99
N GLN A 455 -0.95 1.25 24.72
CA GLN A 455 -1.09 2.32 25.71
C GLN A 455 -2.52 2.39 26.28
N THR A 456 -3.54 2.20 25.42
CA THR A 456 -4.94 2.12 25.87
C THR A 456 -5.12 0.99 26.91
N LEU A 457 -4.59 -0.21 26.61
CA LEU A 457 -4.69 -1.36 27.50
C LEU A 457 -3.91 -1.15 28.80
N GLU A 458 -2.70 -0.59 28.72
CA GLU A 458 -1.86 -0.30 29.88
C GLU A 458 -2.47 0.77 30.80
N ASN A 459 -3.10 1.79 30.21
CA ASN A 459 -3.69 2.91 30.95
C ASN A 459 -5.09 2.58 31.47
N SER A 460 -5.83 1.68 30.80
CA SER A 460 -7.20 1.30 31.24
C SER A 460 -7.25 0.61 32.59
N GLY A 461 -6.16 -0.04 33.01
CA GLY A 461 -6.05 -0.69 34.32
C GLY A 461 -5.54 0.20 35.46
N LYS A 462 -5.16 1.45 35.17
CA LYS A 462 -4.57 2.35 36.17
C LYS A 462 -5.56 3.42 36.59
N LYS A 463 -5.71 3.57 37.89
CA LYS A 463 -6.53 4.66 38.46
C LYS A 463 -5.94 6.04 38.15
N TRP A 464 -4.62 6.14 38.12
CA TRP A 464 -3.83 7.33 37.89
C TRP A 464 -2.75 7.04 36.84
N ILE A 465 -2.53 7.98 35.96
CA ILE A 465 -1.45 7.94 34.95
C ILE A 465 -0.66 9.25 35.00
N VAL A 466 0.58 9.20 34.56
CA VAL A 466 1.45 10.37 34.47
C VAL A 466 0.95 11.25 33.31
N LEU A 467 0.86 12.56 33.53
CA LEU A 467 0.37 13.52 32.52
C LEU A 467 1.16 13.44 31.21
N LYS A 468 2.46 13.19 31.29
CA LYS A 468 3.31 12.98 30.12
C LYS A 468 2.80 11.85 29.24
N ASP A 469 2.41 10.74 29.85
CA ASP A 469 1.91 9.55 29.13
C ASP A 469 0.54 9.82 28.49
N GLU A 470 -0.35 10.57 29.20
CA GLU A 470 -1.64 11.00 28.65
C GLU A 470 -1.44 11.93 27.45
N ILE A 471 -0.54 12.92 27.54
CA ILE A 471 -0.23 13.84 26.43
C ILE A 471 0.31 13.06 25.22
N GLN A 472 1.23 12.14 25.46
CA GLN A 472 1.82 11.30 24.40
C GLN A 472 0.75 10.42 23.74
N TYR A 473 -0.15 9.86 24.55
CA TYR A 473 -1.31 9.11 24.07
C TYR A 473 -2.21 9.96 23.19
N LEU A 474 -2.59 11.17 23.64
CA LEU A 474 -3.45 12.08 22.89
C LEU A 474 -2.81 12.53 21.57
N GLN A 475 -1.51 12.78 21.57
CA GLN A 475 -0.76 13.11 20.35
C GLN A 475 -0.74 11.94 19.36
N SER A 476 -0.53 10.73 19.86
CA SER A 476 -0.56 9.52 19.05
C SER A 476 -1.97 9.28 18.46
N TYR A 477 -3.01 9.52 19.26
CA TYR A 477 -4.41 9.41 18.84
C TYR A 477 -4.75 10.41 17.74
N LEU A 478 -4.41 11.69 17.95
CA LEU A 478 -4.60 12.76 16.96
C LEU A 478 -3.84 12.48 15.66
N GLY A 479 -2.63 11.96 15.75
CA GLY A 479 -1.82 11.56 14.61
C GLY A 479 -2.45 10.43 13.79
N VAL A 480 -2.98 9.39 14.46
CA VAL A 480 -3.70 8.30 13.80
C VAL A 480 -4.96 8.81 13.10
N GLU A 481 -5.73 9.69 13.75
CA GLU A 481 -6.93 10.29 13.20
C GLU A 481 -6.62 11.22 12.00
N GLN A 482 -5.54 11.96 12.08
CA GLN A 482 -5.07 12.80 10.97
C GLN A 482 -4.66 11.96 9.76
N MET A 483 -3.93 10.87 9.97
CA MET A 483 -3.57 9.92 8.91
C MET A 483 -4.78 9.20 8.30
N ARG A 484 -5.83 8.96 9.10
CA ARG A 484 -7.07 8.31 8.66
C ARG A 484 -7.88 9.20 7.68
N GLY A 485 -7.78 10.49 7.81
CA GLY A 485 -8.83 11.42 7.41
C GLY A 485 -8.99 11.69 5.93
N ASN A 486 -10.28 11.76 5.52
CA ASN A 486 -10.73 12.61 4.43
C ASN A 486 -10.77 14.10 4.86
N THR A 487 -10.63 14.41 6.13
CA THR A 487 -10.60 15.74 6.72
C THR A 487 -9.22 15.99 7.29
N ILE A 488 -8.38 16.69 6.54
CA ILE A 488 -7.10 17.17 7.04
C ILE A 488 -7.40 18.29 8.03
N PHE A 489 -7.21 18.01 9.31
CA PHE A 489 -7.23 19.03 10.36
C PHE A 489 -5.80 19.25 10.89
N GLN A 490 -5.54 20.43 11.41
CA GLN A 490 -4.31 20.74 12.14
C GLN A 490 -4.58 20.64 13.64
N TYR A 491 -3.63 20.12 14.38
CA TYR A 491 -3.70 20.13 15.83
C TYR A 491 -2.43 20.73 16.43
N GLN A 492 -2.59 21.31 17.59
CA GLN A 492 -1.50 21.86 18.39
C GLN A 492 -1.68 21.41 19.84
N VAL A 493 -0.62 20.94 20.45
CA VAL A 493 -0.58 20.60 21.88
C VAL A 493 0.45 21.50 22.54
N THR A 494 -0.02 22.32 23.47
CA THR A 494 0.81 23.27 24.20
C THR A 494 0.83 22.87 25.68
N VAL A 495 1.98 22.94 26.28
CA VAL A 495 2.18 22.63 27.71
C VAL A 495 2.90 23.80 28.34
N ASP A 496 2.35 24.30 29.43
CA ASP A 496 2.96 25.36 30.24
C ASP A 496 4.36 24.94 30.68
N PRO A 497 5.41 25.71 30.43
CA PRO A 497 6.76 25.39 30.86
C PRO A 497 6.91 25.21 32.38
N ALA A 498 6.01 25.78 33.18
CA ALA A 498 6.00 25.61 34.62
C ALA A 498 5.38 24.27 35.09
N LEU A 499 4.87 23.45 34.14
CA LEU A 499 4.22 22.18 34.42
C LEU A 499 5.18 21.01 34.18
N ASP A 500 5.67 20.38 35.25
CA ASP A 500 6.43 19.14 35.11
C ASP A 500 5.48 17.96 34.83
N THR A 501 5.34 17.65 33.55
CA THR A 501 4.44 16.59 33.08
C THR A 501 4.84 15.19 33.54
N SER A 502 6.08 14.98 33.97
CA SER A 502 6.59 13.69 34.44
C SER A 502 6.19 13.39 35.88
N MET A 503 5.85 14.44 36.64
CA MET A 503 5.50 14.33 38.06
C MET A 503 4.02 14.49 38.36
N VAL A 504 3.23 15.00 37.42
CA VAL A 504 1.80 15.23 37.62
C VAL A 504 0.99 14.00 37.23
N LEU A 505 0.05 13.62 38.10
CA LEU A 505 -0.86 12.50 37.87
C LEU A 505 -2.26 12.99 37.51
N VAL A 506 -2.84 12.35 36.49
CA VAL A 506 -4.24 12.54 36.07
C VAL A 506 -4.99 11.22 36.06
N PRO A 507 -6.32 11.23 36.27
CA PRO A 507 -7.11 10.02 36.12
C PRO A 507 -7.12 9.63 34.63
N GLY A 508 -6.74 8.39 34.33
CA GLY A 508 -6.62 7.92 32.94
C GLY A 508 -7.92 8.04 32.16
N MET A 509 -7.80 8.38 30.87
CA MET A 509 -8.91 8.36 29.90
C MET A 509 -10.11 9.28 30.24
N ILE A 510 -9.90 10.40 30.94
CA ILE A 510 -10.93 11.45 31.14
C ILE A 510 -10.88 12.48 30.01
N ILE A 511 -9.69 12.79 29.50
CA ILE A 511 -9.48 13.83 28.45
C ILE A 511 -9.86 13.29 27.07
N GLN A 512 -9.51 12.05 26.79
CA GLN A 512 -9.70 11.40 25.47
C GLN A 512 -11.11 11.56 24.88
N PRO A 513 -12.23 11.32 25.58
CA PRO A 513 -13.57 11.42 24.99
C PRO A 513 -13.89 12.79 24.44
N PHE A 514 -13.33 13.85 25.01
CA PHE A 514 -13.52 15.21 24.53
C PHE A 514 -12.69 15.51 23.28
N VAL A 515 -11.49 14.95 23.19
CA VAL A 515 -10.67 15.00 21.97
C VAL A 515 -11.34 14.20 20.84
N GLU A 516 -11.90 13.03 21.13
CA GLU A 516 -12.70 12.27 20.16
C GLU A 516 -13.89 13.07 19.65
N ASN A 517 -14.60 13.77 20.52
CA ASN A 517 -15.72 14.61 20.15
C ASN A 517 -15.30 15.81 19.28
N ALA A 518 -14.19 16.46 19.59
CA ALA A 518 -13.64 17.54 18.79
C ALA A 518 -13.32 17.08 17.36
N ILE A 519 -12.79 15.86 17.19
CA ILE A 519 -12.52 15.28 15.87
C ILE A 519 -13.84 14.92 15.16
N ASN A 520 -14.69 14.13 15.79
CA ASN A 520 -15.87 13.54 15.15
C ASN A 520 -16.95 14.56 14.83
N HIS A 521 -17.11 15.58 15.69
CA HIS A 521 -18.16 16.59 15.58
C HIS A 521 -17.63 17.95 15.16
N GLY A 522 -16.50 18.37 15.73
CA GLY A 522 -15.90 19.64 15.41
C GLY A 522 -15.39 19.70 13.97
N MET A 523 -14.80 18.62 13.47
CA MET A 523 -14.21 18.61 12.12
C MET A 523 -15.18 18.16 11.02
N SER A 524 -16.37 17.73 11.37
CA SER A 524 -17.38 17.27 10.40
C SER A 524 -17.86 18.44 9.51
N GLY A 525 -17.78 18.28 8.18
CA GLY A 525 -18.23 19.26 7.20
C GLY A 525 -17.26 20.43 6.94
N LYS A 526 -16.07 20.43 7.51
CA LYS A 526 -15.03 21.42 7.21
C LYS A 526 -14.29 21.08 5.91
N ALA A 527 -13.89 22.10 5.19
CA ALA A 527 -13.01 21.94 4.04
C ALA A 527 -11.65 21.36 4.48
N ALA A 528 -11.02 20.58 3.61
CA ALA A 528 -9.72 19.98 3.90
C ALA A 528 -8.69 21.05 4.34
N GLY A 529 -8.08 20.85 5.51
CA GLY A 529 -7.08 21.76 6.09
C GLY A 529 -7.64 22.96 6.86
N ALA A 530 -8.96 23.16 6.90
CA ALA A 530 -9.57 24.27 7.62
C ALA A 530 -9.89 23.95 9.09
N GLY A 531 -9.85 22.68 9.49
CA GLY A 531 -10.08 22.25 10.85
C GLY A 531 -8.87 22.53 11.75
N ARG A 532 -9.13 22.96 12.99
CA ARG A 532 -8.09 23.18 14.00
C ARG A 532 -8.55 22.65 15.35
N ILE A 533 -7.68 21.90 16.02
CA ILE A 533 -7.86 21.42 17.38
C ILE A 533 -6.65 21.87 18.20
N ILE A 534 -6.89 22.53 19.31
CA ILE A 534 -5.84 23.02 20.21
C ILE A 534 -6.06 22.40 21.58
N LEU A 535 -5.03 21.78 22.11
CA LEU A 535 -4.97 21.24 23.46
C LEU A 535 -3.95 22.06 24.25
N ASP A 536 -4.41 22.77 25.29
CA ASP A 536 -3.54 23.55 26.13
C ASP A 536 -3.56 23.01 27.56
N PHE A 537 -2.40 22.72 28.10
CA PHE A 537 -2.21 22.28 29.49
C PHE A 537 -1.53 23.40 30.27
N THR A 538 -2.26 23.99 31.20
CA THR A 538 -1.78 25.12 32.01
C THR A 538 -1.82 24.79 33.49
N LYS A 539 -0.88 25.38 34.25
CA LYS A 539 -0.79 25.24 35.70
C LYS A 539 -1.31 26.50 36.37
N THR A 540 -2.31 26.32 37.19
CA THR A 540 -2.77 27.33 38.15
C THR A 540 -2.63 26.76 39.58
N ASP A 541 -3.58 26.96 40.44
CA ASP A 541 -3.80 26.16 41.67
C ASP A 541 -4.23 24.70 41.32
N LYS A 542 -4.72 24.50 40.09
CA LYS A 542 -5.11 23.20 39.53
C LYS A 542 -4.35 22.99 38.20
N LEU A 543 -4.35 21.74 37.73
CA LEU A 543 -4.02 21.45 36.33
C LEU A 543 -5.25 21.73 35.47
N VAL A 544 -5.16 22.63 34.52
CA VAL A 544 -6.25 22.94 33.59
C VAL A 544 -5.88 22.42 32.21
N CYS A 545 -6.72 21.52 31.67
CA CYS A 545 -6.67 21.08 30.29
C CYS A 545 -7.79 21.77 29.51
N SER A 546 -7.44 22.52 28.47
CA SER A 546 -8.40 23.16 27.55
C SER A 546 -8.30 22.50 26.20
N ILE A 547 -9.41 22.03 25.68
CA ILE A 547 -9.55 21.44 24.34
C ILE A 547 -10.44 22.41 23.55
N THR A 548 -9.88 23.01 22.50
CA THR A 548 -10.59 23.98 21.66
C THR A 548 -10.62 23.49 20.21
N ASP A 549 -11.79 23.41 19.65
CA ASP A 549 -11.98 23.18 18.22
C ASP A 549 -12.62 24.40 17.54
N ASN A 550 -12.36 24.55 16.25
CA ASN A 550 -13.00 25.58 15.42
C ASN A 550 -14.18 25.01 14.61
N GLY A 551 -14.89 24.03 15.14
CA GLY A 551 -15.99 23.33 14.50
C GLY A 551 -17.28 24.16 14.37
N ASN A 552 -18.41 23.46 14.24
CA ASN A 552 -19.73 24.10 14.07
C ASN A 552 -20.36 24.56 15.39
N GLY A 553 -19.70 24.29 16.53
CA GLY A 553 -20.24 24.56 17.87
C GLY A 553 -21.34 23.57 18.29
N ILE A 554 -21.80 23.71 19.52
CA ILE A 554 -22.79 22.78 20.11
C ILE A 554 -24.19 23.05 19.56
N LYS A 555 -24.54 24.32 19.32
CA LYS A 555 -25.89 24.75 18.90
C LYS A 555 -26.24 24.42 17.45
N ASN A 556 -25.25 24.32 16.57
CA ASN A 556 -25.46 24.10 15.14
C ASN A 556 -25.34 22.62 14.72
N SER A 557 -25.13 21.69 15.64
CA SER A 557 -25.02 20.26 15.38
C SER A 557 -26.36 19.53 15.33
N GLY A 558 -27.47 20.22 15.02
CA GLY A 558 -28.83 19.72 14.97
C GLY A 558 -29.09 18.74 13.82
N GLY A 559 -29.07 17.43 14.13
CA GLY A 559 -29.60 16.35 13.31
C GLY A 559 -30.03 15.18 14.18
N LEU A 560 -31.33 14.91 14.23
CA LEU A 560 -32.03 13.95 15.12
C LEU A 560 -31.58 12.47 15.05
N ALA A 561 -30.66 12.12 14.14
CA ALA A 561 -30.27 10.71 13.93
C ALA A 561 -29.06 10.24 14.78
N ASN A 562 -28.26 11.14 15.37
CA ASN A 562 -27.03 10.78 16.10
C ASN A 562 -27.08 11.01 17.62
N ALA A 563 -28.21 11.42 18.16
CA ALA A 563 -28.35 11.78 19.59
C ALA A 563 -28.14 10.60 20.55
N ALA A 564 -28.40 9.37 20.13
CA ALA A 564 -28.28 8.19 20.99
C ALA A 564 -26.83 7.76 21.25
N HIS A 565 -25.89 7.98 20.29
CA HIS A 565 -24.47 7.70 20.50
C HIS A 565 -23.71 8.84 21.17
N GLN A 566 -24.19 10.09 21.02
CA GLN A 566 -23.62 11.26 21.67
C GLN A 566 -23.75 11.23 23.20
N SER A 567 -24.81 10.60 23.73
CA SER A 567 -25.09 10.59 25.16
C SER A 567 -24.18 9.63 25.94
N LEU A 568 -23.77 8.50 25.33
CA LEU A 568 -23.09 7.44 26.10
C LEU A 568 -21.66 7.80 26.53
N GLY A 569 -20.81 8.33 25.64
CA GLY A 569 -19.40 8.67 25.96
C GLY A 569 -19.29 9.81 26.96
N ASN A 570 -20.04 10.89 26.74
CA ASN A 570 -20.09 12.06 27.63
C ASN A 570 -20.76 11.70 28.97
N ASP A 571 -21.79 10.84 28.96
CA ASP A 571 -22.52 10.42 30.14
C ASP A 571 -21.66 9.51 31.04
N ILE A 572 -20.88 8.60 30.41
CA ILE A 572 -19.92 7.74 31.12
C ILE A 572 -18.82 8.58 31.77
N THR A 573 -18.26 9.56 31.02
CA THR A 573 -17.19 10.41 31.55
C THR A 573 -17.70 11.30 32.67
N LYS A 574 -18.90 11.89 32.58
CA LYS A 574 -19.54 12.65 33.65
C LYS A 574 -19.81 11.78 34.88
N LYS A 575 -20.28 10.55 34.70
CA LYS A 575 -20.48 9.59 35.81
C LYS A 575 -19.16 9.21 36.48
N ARG A 576 -18.06 9.06 35.69
CA ARG A 576 -16.73 8.80 36.25
C ARG A 576 -16.22 10.00 37.06
N ILE A 577 -16.37 11.22 36.54
CA ILE A 577 -16.04 12.46 37.28
C ILE A 577 -16.86 12.55 38.57
N ALA A 578 -18.16 12.28 38.50
CA ALA A 578 -19.04 12.30 39.68
C ALA A 578 -18.64 11.23 40.71
N ALA A 579 -18.30 10.02 40.26
CA ALA A 579 -17.83 8.94 41.15
C ALA A 579 -16.46 9.30 41.76
N TYR A 580 -15.56 9.91 40.98
CA TYR A 580 -14.29 10.41 41.48
C TYR A 580 -14.53 11.46 42.57
N ASN A 581 -15.38 12.47 42.30
CA ASN A 581 -15.68 13.57 43.22
C ASN A 581 -16.41 13.09 44.49
N ALA A 582 -17.06 11.92 44.44
CA ALA A 582 -17.68 11.31 45.62
C ALA A 582 -16.69 10.57 46.56
N LEU A 583 -15.53 10.16 46.03
CA LEU A 583 -14.52 9.39 46.75
C LEU A 583 -13.32 10.22 47.23
N GLU A 584 -13.04 11.33 46.59
CA GLU A 584 -11.87 12.18 46.87
C GLU A 584 -12.33 13.56 47.38
N GLN A 585 -11.52 14.21 48.21
CA GLN A 585 -11.87 15.51 48.81
C GLN A 585 -11.81 16.67 47.83
N ASP A 586 -11.01 16.52 46.79
CA ASP A 586 -10.81 17.54 45.76
C ASP A 586 -11.54 17.16 44.47
N ALA A 587 -12.38 18.07 43.95
CA ALA A 587 -13.24 17.81 42.81
C ALA A 587 -12.57 18.13 41.46
N ILE A 588 -12.83 17.27 40.48
CA ILE A 588 -12.60 17.55 39.06
C ILE A 588 -13.77 18.41 38.55
N GLU A 589 -13.47 19.54 37.93
CA GLU A 589 -14.45 20.43 37.35
C GLU A 589 -14.43 20.31 35.82
N LEU A 590 -15.61 20.30 35.22
CA LEU A 590 -15.79 20.21 33.77
C LEU A 590 -16.68 21.38 33.31
N ASP A 591 -16.16 22.22 32.44
CA ASP A 591 -16.89 23.29 31.75
C ASP A 591 -16.85 23.09 30.24
N ILE A 592 -17.99 23.21 29.58
CA ILE A 592 -18.11 23.08 28.13
C ILE A 592 -18.81 24.33 27.60
N THR A 593 -18.09 25.09 26.79
CA THR A 593 -18.53 26.39 26.26
C THR A 593 -18.59 26.35 24.74
N ASP A 594 -19.69 26.82 24.16
CA ASP A 594 -19.79 27.12 22.73
C ASP A 594 -19.10 28.48 22.46
N LEU A 595 -18.12 28.52 21.57
CA LEU A 595 -17.33 29.74 21.32
C LEU A 595 -18.18 30.87 20.72
N SER A 596 -19.26 30.53 20.02
CA SER A 596 -20.20 31.52 19.48
C SER A 596 -20.95 32.32 20.57
N GLU A 597 -20.94 31.85 21.82
CA GLU A 597 -21.52 32.59 22.95
C GLU A 597 -20.63 33.71 23.44
N LYS A 598 -19.32 33.62 23.18
CA LYS A 598 -18.34 34.66 23.56
C LYS A 598 -18.11 35.68 22.44
N ASP A 599 -18.13 35.23 21.19
CA ASP A 599 -17.95 36.05 19.99
C ASP A 599 -18.75 35.45 18.84
N ALA A 600 -19.76 36.13 18.36
CA ALA A 600 -20.64 35.67 17.27
C ALA A 600 -19.90 35.42 15.93
N ALA A 601 -18.68 35.91 15.77
CA ALA A 601 -17.83 35.68 14.59
C ALA A 601 -17.00 34.41 14.70
N THR A 602 -16.88 33.81 15.88
CA THR A 602 -16.12 32.57 16.10
C THR A 602 -17.05 31.39 16.23
N THR A 603 -16.71 30.29 15.56
CA THR A 603 -17.43 29.00 15.68
C THR A 603 -16.53 27.95 16.30
N GLY A 604 -17.10 27.03 17.10
CA GLY A 604 -16.35 25.93 17.71
C GLY A 604 -16.76 25.67 19.14
N THR A 605 -16.09 24.72 19.76
CA THR A 605 -16.33 24.31 21.14
C THR A 605 -15.05 24.42 21.95
N MET A 606 -15.16 24.88 23.20
CA MET A 606 -14.09 24.80 24.20
C MET A 606 -14.55 23.93 25.37
N VAL A 607 -13.79 22.88 25.64
CA VAL A 607 -13.94 22.05 26.83
C VAL A 607 -12.78 22.34 27.77
N ARG A 608 -13.10 22.73 29.00
CA ARG A 608 -12.12 22.97 30.06
C ARG A 608 -12.31 21.96 31.18
N ILE A 609 -11.24 21.26 31.51
CA ILE A 609 -11.22 20.27 32.59
C ILE A 609 -10.17 20.71 33.61
N SER A 610 -10.59 20.95 34.85
CA SER A 610 -9.69 21.31 35.93
C SER A 610 -9.50 20.13 36.86
N PHE A 611 -8.28 19.65 36.95
CA PHE A 611 -7.89 18.53 37.82
C PHE A 611 -7.19 19.05 39.09
N PRO A 612 -7.42 18.41 40.26
CA PRO A 612 -6.55 18.64 41.41
C PRO A 612 -5.09 18.35 41.05
N LEU A 613 -4.17 19.17 41.56
CA LEU A 613 -2.75 18.97 41.30
C LEU A 613 -2.22 17.85 42.16
N LYS A 614 -2.20 16.62 41.64
CA LYS A 614 -1.69 15.45 42.32
C LYS A 614 -0.28 15.13 41.78
N ILE A 615 0.70 15.09 42.68
CA ILE A 615 2.09 14.84 42.35
C ILE A 615 2.41 13.37 42.63
N ASN A 616 3.15 12.74 41.71
CA ASN A 616 3.68 11.40 41.87
C ASN A 616 4.83 11.47 42.91
N GLU A 617 4.56 11.08 44.14
CA GLU A 617 5.62 10.90 45.11
C GLU A 617 6.33 9.59 44.76
N ALA A 618 7.57 9.69 44.20
CA ALA A 618 8.41 8.59 43.76
C ALA A 618 8.91 7.74 44.96
#